data_6b659bd88c6d65ac0d5cc17bd482f97d
#
_entry.id   6b659bd88c6d65ac0d5cc17bd482f97d
#
_cell.length_a   1.000
_cell.length_b   1.000
_cell.length_c   1.000
_cell.angle_alpha   90.00
_cell.angle_beta   90.00
_cell.angle_gamma   90.00
#
_symmetry.space_group_name_H-M   'P 1'
#
loop_
_entity.id
_entity.type
_entity.pdbx_description
1 polymer ?
#
loop_
_entity_poly.entity_id
_entity_poly.type
_entity_poly.pdbx_seq_one_letter_code
_entity_poly.pdbx_strand_id
1 'polypeptide(L)'
;GFSFTVPPGYRLINTDQAVFAKGPNGAAIKFDGAKREDSGREVLSYLSRVWAARLSLVDVERITVNGMPAATGQTMVKARGGGKANLRLVAIRFTRDRIVRFMMLTPLADLDRLRRELQRTTFSFRRLGQAERSWLKPLRLRLVRFGPGDSVEALAAKLPLEGYKVARFRTLNGLGPNDRPRPGIRLKTVA
;
A
#
# COMPACT_ATOMS: atom_id res chain seq x y z
N GLY A 1 12.73 0.44 -0.16
CA GLY A 1 11.51 0.07 -0.86
C GLY A 1 11.20 -1.42 -0.75
N PHE A 2 9.98 -1.77 -1.00
CA PHE A 2 9.46 -3.14 -1.00
C PHE A 2 8.46 -3.31 -2.14
N SER A 3 8.16 -4.54 -2.49
CA SER A 3 7.05 -4.92 -3.36
C SER A 3 6.34 -6.15 -2.82
N PHE A 4 5.10 -6.32 -3.19
CA PHE A 4 4.32 -7.53 -3.03
C PHE A 4 3.20 -7.57 -4.07
N THR A 5 2.63 -8.75 -4.29
CA THR A 5 1.50 -8.95 -5.18
C THR A 5 0.25 -9.31 -4.37
N VAL A 6 -0.91 -8.94 -4.87
CA VAL A 6 -2.20 -9.34 -4.31
C VAL A 6 -2.89 -10.35 -5.24
N PRO A 7 -3.85 -11.14 -4.76
CA PRO A 7 -4.56 -12.09 -5.61
C PRO A 7 -5.23 -11.39 -6.80
N PRO A 8 -5.39 -12.09 -7.93
CA PRO A 8 -6.15 -11.57 -9.07
C PRO A 8 -7.55 -11.11 -8.66
N GLY A 9 -8.04 -10.04 -9.27
CA GLY A 9 -9.35 -9.47 -8.97
C GLY A 9 -9.42 -8.58 -7.72
N TYR A 10 -8.32 -8.44 -6.97
CA TYR A 10 -8.27 -7.49 -5.86
C TYR A 10 -7.99 -6.07 -6.37
N ARG A 11 -8.76 -5.10 -5.86
CA ARG A 11 -8.56 -3.68 -6.14
C ARG A 11 -7.68 -3.06 -5.06
N LEU A 12 -6.53 -2.52 -5.46
CA LEU A 12 -5.60 -1.80 -4.58
C LEU A 12 -6.06 -0.36 -4.33
N ILE A 13 -5.96 0.06 -3.07
CA ILE A 13 -6.19 1.43 -2.61
C ILE A 13 -5.00 1.80 -1.74
N ASN A 14 -4.20 2.75 -2.19
CA ASN A 14 -3.05 3.25 -1.47
C ASN A 14 -3.40 4.53 -0.72
N THR A 15 -3.05 4.60 0.56
CA THR A 15 -3.21 5.77 1.42
C THR A 15 -1.86 6.14 2.03
N ASP A 16 -1.79 7.24 2.74
CA ASP A 16 -0.60 7.68 3.48
C ASP A 16 -0.21 6.73 4.64
N GLN A 17 -1.17 5.96 5.16
CA GLN A 17 -0.97 5.11 6.34
C GLN A 17 -0.94 3.62 6.01
N ALA A 18 -1.59 3.17 4.93
CA ALA A 18 -1.72 1.76 4.62
C ALA A 18 -2.05 1.53 3.14
N VAL A 19 -1.74 0.33 2.68
CA VAL A 19 -2.26 -0.20 1.42
C VAL A 19 -3.40 -1.16 1.73
N PHE A 20 -4.54 -0.94 1.12
CA PHE A 20 -5.69 -1.84 1.18
C PHE A 20 -5.86 -2.55 -0.16
N ALA A 21 -6.21 -3.83 -0.11
CA ALA A 21 -6.65 -4.57 -1.28
C ALA A 21 -8.03 -5.15 -0.98
N LYS A 22 -9.04 -4.74 -1.75
CA LYS A 22 -10.42 -5.24 -1.64
C LYS A 22 -10.63 -6.33 -2.65
N GLY A 23 -10.95 -7.52 -2.17
CA GLY A 23 -11.30 -8.69 -2.97
C GLY A 23 -12.81 -8.91 -3.07
N PRO A 24 -13.22 -9.99 -3.73
CA PRO A 24 -14.63 -10.40 -3.84
C PRO A 24 -15.20 -10.82 -2.47
N ASN A 25 -16.53 -10.79 -2.36
CA ASN A 25 -17.29 -11.29 -1.20
C ASN A 25 -16.88 -10.71 0.16
N GLY A 26 -16.25 -9.53 0.18
CA GLY A 26 -15.76 -8.91 1.42
C GLY A 26 -14.37 -9.39 1.87
N ALA A 27 -13.67 -10.19 1.06
CA ALA A 27 -12.27 -10.48 1.29
C ALA A 27 -11.42 -9.19 1.22
N ALA A 28 -10.48 -9.04 2.12
CA ALA A 28 -9.66 -7.82 2.17
C ALA A 28 -8.26 -8.09 2.71
N ILE A 29 -7.31 -7.31 2.24
CA ILE A 29 -5.95 -7.28 2.77
C ILE A 29 -5.67 -5.83 3.17
N LYS A 30 -5.12 -5.65 4.37
CA LYS A 30 -4.50 -4.41 4.80
C LYS A 30 -3.02 -4.65 5.01
N PHE A 31 -2.19 -3.80 4.42
CA PHE A 31 -0.75 -3.79 4.65
C PHE A 31 -0.36 -2.44 5.25
N ASP A 32 0.35 -2.48 6.38
CA ASP A 32 0.85 -1.27 7.06
C ASP A 32 2.18 -1.53 7.80
N GLY A 33 2.66 -0.53 8.54
CA GLY A 33 3.80 -0.64 9.44
C GLY A 33 3.38 -0.71 10.90
N ALA A 34 4.17 -1.39 11.75
CA ALA A 34 4.06 -1.29 13.19
C ALA A 34 4.46 0.11 13.67
N LYS A 35 4.02 0.50 14.87
CA LYS A 35 4.53 1.71 15.52
C LYS A 35 6.04 1.59 15.75
N ARG A 36 6.74 2.71 15.67
CA ARG A 36 8.21 2.73 15.80
C ARG A 36 8.70 2.18 17.13
N GLU A 37 8.01 2.49 18.22
CA GLU A 37 8.29 2.02 19.57
C GLU A 37 8.25 0.50 19.72
N ASP A 38 7.45 -0.19 18.91
CA ASP A 38 7.29 -1.64 18.93
C ASP A 38 8.25 -2.36 17.98
N SER A 39 8.95 -1.62 17.13
CA SER A 39 9.76 -2.21 16.05
C SER A 39 10.98 -2.98 16.53
N GLY A 40 11.50 -2.72 17.72
CA GLY A 40 12.64 -3.45 18.31
C GLY A 40 12.30 -4.85 18.84
N ARG A 41 11.01 -5.17 19.01
CA ARG A 41 10.58 -6.45 19.61
C ARG A 41 10.82 -7.63 18.68
N GLU A 42 11.02 -8.83 19.26
CA GLU A 42 11.02 -10.08 18.50
C GLU A 42 9.66 -10.27 17.82
N VAL A 43 9.65 -10.74 16.56
CA VAL A 43 8.46 -10.67 15.67
C VAL A 43 7.30 -11.50 16.20
N LEU A 44 7.55 -12.69 16.72
CA LEU A 44 6.49 -13.53 17.31
C LEU A 44 5.92 -12.91 18.58
N SER A 45 6.79 -12.38 19.44
CA SER A 45 6.38 -11.65 20.64
C SER A 45 5.59 -10.39 20.30
N TYR A 46 6.00 -9.66 19.26
CA TYR A 46 5.25 -8.54 18.74
C TYR A 46 3.86 -8.95 18.25
N LEU A 47 3.79 -10.00 17.42
CA LEU A 47 2.51 -10.50 16.88
C LEU A 47 1.54 -10.85 18.02
N SER A 48 1.97 -11.70 18.97
CA SER A 48 1.08 -12.30 19.97
C SER A 48 0.80 -11.40 21.16
N ARG A 49 1.78 -10.63 21.64
CA ARG A 49 1.66 -9.85 22.89
C ARG A 49 1.39 -8.36 22.70
N VAL A 50 1.58 -7.84 21.49
CA VAL A 50 1.39 -6.42 21.20
C VAL A 50 0.26 -6.23 20.19
N TRP A 51 0.45 -6.73 18.95
CA TRP A 51 -0.51 -6.48 17.88
C TRP A 51 -1.82 -7.24 18.04
N ALA A 52 -1.75 -8.51 18.40
CA ALA A 52 -2.91 -9.37 18.62
C ALA A 52 -3.19 -9.65 20.09
N ALA A 53 -2.74 -8.81 21.01
CA ALA A 53 -2.85 -9.04 22.47
C ALA A 53 -4.29 -9.29 22.97
N ARG A 54 -5.30 -8.83 22.22
CA ARG A 54 -6.72 -8.99 22.54
C ARG A 54 -7.43 -10.06 21.67
N LEU A 55 -6.66 -10.81 20.89
CA LEU A 55 -7.19 -11.84 20.00
C LEU A 55 -6.70 -13.22 20.45
N SER A 56 -7.60 -14.19 20.45
CA SER A 56 -7.22 -15.61 20.63
C SER A 56 -6.70 -16.15 19.29
N LEU A 57 -5.39 -16.08 19.08
CA LEU A 57 -4.78 -16.62 17.88
C LEU A 57 -4.59 -18.13 17.98
N VAL A 58 -4.80 -18.80 16.87
CA VAL A 58 -4.40 -20.20 16.61
C VAL A 58 -3.37 -20.25 15.51
N ASP A 59 -2.70 -21.39 15.36
CA ASP A 59 -1.64 -21.62 14.34
C ASP A 59 -0.58 -20.51 14.36
N VAL A 60 -0.13 -20.16 15.57
CA VAL A 60 0.88 -19.13 15.77
C VAL A 60 2.26 -19.75 15.55
N GLU A 61 2.96 -19.30 14.53
CA GLU A 61 4.25 -19.86 14.12
C GLU A 61 5.24 -18.80 13.65
N ARG A 62 6.54 -19.14 13.74
CA ARG A 62 7.61 -18.41 13.09
C ARG A 62 7.73 -18.88 11.65
N ILE A 63 7.86 -17.93 10.75
CA ILE A 63 8.11 -18.21 9.32
C ILE A 63 9.26 -17.31 8.83
N THR A 64 9.72 -17.58 7.63
CA THR A 64 10.69 -16.72 6.93
C THR A 64 10.09 -16.29 5.60
N VAL A 65 10.07 -14.98 5.34
CA VAL A 65 9.58 -14.40 4.09
C VAL A 65 10.75 -13.76 3.36
N ASN A 66 11.23 -14.40 2.29
CA ASN A 66 12.39 -13.95 1.49
C ASN A 66 13.58 -13.51 2.35
N GLY A 67 14.01 -14.39 3.26
CA GLY A 67 15.13 -14.16 4.17
C GLY A 67 14.84 -13.24 5.37
N MET A 68 13.61 -12.73 5.50
CA MET A 68 13.20 -11.86 6.61
C MET A 68 12.48 -12.68 7.68
N PRO A 69 12.89 -12.59 8.97
CA PRO A 69 12.16 -13.21 10.08
C PRO A 69 10.73 -12.68 10.11
N ALA A 70 9.77 -13.58 10.26
CA ALA A 70 8.36 -13.24 10.29
C ALA A 70 7.61 -14.17 11.27
N ALA A 71 6.38 -13.79 11.61
CA ALA A 71 5.46 -14.59 12.38
C ALA A 71 4.06 -14.47 11.81
N THR A 72 3.29 -15.54 11.88
CA THR A 72 1.89 -15.58 11.47
C THR A 72 1.03 -16.19 12.56
N GLY A 73 -0.25 -15.90 12.52
CA GLY A 73 -1.29 -16.50 13.34
C GLY A 73 -2.64 -16.14 12.77
N GLN A 74 -3.67 -16.86 13.16
CA GLN A 74 -5.02 -16.62 12.66
C GLN A 74 -6.09 -16.74 13.74
N THR A 75 -7.24 -16.16 13.50
CA THR A 75 -8.41 -16.26 14.39
C THR A 75 -9.69 -16.10 13.59
N MET A 76 -10.79 -16.53 14.16
CA MET A 76 -12.12 -16.31 13.59
C MET A 76 -12.70 -15.00 14.12
N VAL A 77 -13.26 -14.21 13.23
CA VAL A 77 -13.93 -12.94 13.57
C VAL A 77 -15.32 -12.87 12.93
N LYS A 78 -16.18 -12.01 13.47
CA LYS A 78 -17.44 -11.65 12.81
C LYS A 78 -17.15 -10.69 11.67
N ALA A 79 -17.61 -11.04 10.47
CA ALA A 79 -17.53 -10.14 9.30
C ALA A 79 -18.64 -9.09 9.36
N ARG A 80 -18.43 -7.98 8.65
CA ARG A 80 -19.45 -6.95 8.45
C ARG A 80 -20.63 -7.58 7.69
N GLY A 81 -21.81 -7.64 8.31
CA GLY A 81 -22.99 -8.35 7.76
C GLY A 81 -23.31 -9.67 8.47
N GLY A 82 -22.61 -10.02 9.59
CA GLY A 82 -22.98 -11.11 10.50
C GLY A 82 -22.35 -12.47 10.22
N GLY A 83 -21.69 -12.65 9.08
CA GLY A 83 -21.00 -13.91 8.76
C GLY A 83 -19.71 -14.11 9.56
N LYS A 84 -19.13 -15.32 9.52
CA LYS A 84 -17.80 -15.61 10.07
C LYS A 84 -16.72 -15.40 8.99
N ALA A 85 -15.58 -14.89 9.40
CA ALA A 85 -14.40 -14.74 8.54
C ALA A 85 -13.14 -15.17 9.28
N ASN A 86 -12.19 -15.72 8.55
CA ASN A 86 -10.85 -15.94 9.05
C ASN A 86 -10.05 -14.63 8.95
N LEU A 87 -9.42 -14.26 10.04
CA LEU A 87 -8.46 -13.15 10.11
C LEU A 87 -7.06 -13.72 10.28
N ARG A 88 -6.25 -13.66 9.22
CA ARG A 88 -4.83 -14.02 9.27
C ARG A 88 -4.00 -12.77 9.47
N LEU A 89 -3.07 -12.82 10.41
CA LEU A 89 -2.10 -11.80 10.71
C LEU A 89 -0.70 -12.30 10.33
N VAL A 90 0.09 -11.46 9.66
CA VAL A 90 1.51 -11.74 9.36
C VAL A 90 2.32 -10.50 9.71
N ALA A 91 3.30 -10.66 10.58
CA ALA A 91 4.28 -9.63 10.92
C ALA A 91 5.65 -10.02 10.33
N ILE A 92 6.33 -9.09 9.66
CA ILE A 92 7.61 -9.35 8.97
C ILE A 92 8.63 -8.31 9.44
N ARG A 93 9.83 -8.76 9.86
CA ARG A 93 10.99 -7.91 10.19
C ARG A 93 11.60 -7.36 8.90
N PHE A 94 11.10 -6.22 8.42
CA PHE A 94 11.58 -5.61 7.19
C PHE A 94 12.99 -5.02 7.33
N THR A 95 13.24 -4.28 8.41
CA THR A 95 14.59 -3.81 8.80
C THR A 95 14.81 -4.04 10.28
N ARG A 96 16.01 -3.74 10.81
CA ARG A 96 16.31 -3.87 12.24
C ARG A 96 15.27 -3.14 13.11
N ASP A 97 14.80 -1.98 12.66
CA ASP A 97 13.93 -1.04 13.37
C ASP A 97 12.51 -0.93 12.76
N ARG A 98 12.13 -1.84 11.86
CA ARG A 98 10.84 -1.77 11.18
C ARG A 98 10.18 -3.13 10.99
N ILE A 99 8.99 -3.27 11.57
CA ILE A 99 8.08 -4.39 11.29
C ILE A 99 6.99 -3.89 10.34
N VAL A 100 6.70 -4.68 9.31
CA VAL A 100 5.55 -4.49 8.42
C VAL A 100 4.54 -5.60 8.67
N ARG A 101 3.27 -5.36 8.34
CA ARG A 101 2.17 -6.22 8.74
C ARG A 101 1.20 -6.44 7.60
N PHE A 102 0.74 -7.67 7.45
CA PHE A 102 -0.45 -8.01 6.68
C PHE A 102 -1.57 -8.43 7.62
N MET A 103 -2.73 -7.87 7.43
CA MET A 103 -4.01 -8.30 8.00
C MET A 103 -4.87 -8.76 6.83
N MET A 104 -5.21 -10.03 6.80
CA MET A 104 -5.95 -10.68 5.70
C MET A 104 -7.27 -11.20 6.23
N LEU A 105 -8.36 -10.60 5.79
CA LEU A 105 -9.72 -11.02 6.12
C LEU A 105 -10.28 -11.86 4.98
N THR A 106 -10.75 -13.06 5.29
CA THR A 106 -11.30 -14.00 4.30
C THR A 106 -12.63 -14.55 4.79
N PRO A 107 -13.74 -14.34 4.07
CA PRO A 107 -14.99 -15.01 4.37
C PRO A 107 -14.80 -16.52 4.45
N LEU A 108 -15.49 -17.18 5.39
CA LEU A 108 -15.28 -18.61 5.63
C LEU A 108 -15.56 -19.45 4.38
N ALA A 109 -16.58 -19.09 3.60
CA ALA A 109 -16.93 -19.76 2.35
C ALA A 109 -15.83 -19.68 1.27
N ASP A 110 -14.94 -18.69 1.34
CA ASP A 110 -13.85 -18.51 0.37
C ASP A 110 -12.49 -18.98 0.91
N LEU A 111 -12.42 -19.50 2.13
CA LEU A 111 -11.15 -19.75 2.82
C LEU A 111 -10.27 -20.74 2.03
N ASP A 112 -10.79 -21.86 1.61
CA ASP A 112 -10.02 -22.88 0.89
C ASP A 112 -9.58 -22.39 -0.49
N ARG A 113 -10.45 -21.68 -1.18
CA ARG A 113 -10.17 -21.11 -2.50
C ARG A 113 -9.07 -20.06 -2.44
N LEU A 114 -9.09 -19.17 -1.44
CA LEU A 114 -8.15 -18.05 -1.33
C LEU A 114 -6.87 -18.41 -0.55
N ARG A 115 -6.81 -19.52 0.15
CA ARG A 115 -5.68 -19.94 0.99
C ARG A 115 -4.34 -19.84 0.25
N ARG A 116 -4.24 -20.45 -0.92
CA ARG A 116 -2.99 -20.46 -1.72
C ARG A 116 -2.62 -19.07 -2.22
N GLU A 117 -3.60 -18.28 -2.65
CA GLU A 117 -3.36 -16.93 -3.17
C GLU A 117 -2.88 -15.98 -2.07
N LEU A 118 -3.46 -16.06 -0.87
CA LEU A 118 -3.04 -15.26 0.27
C LEU A 118 -1.66 -15.69 0.79
N GLN A 119 -1.34 -16.98 0.72
CA GLN A 119 -0.01 -17.47 0.99
C GLN A 119 0.99 -16.91 -0.03
N ARG A 120 0.69 -16.96 -1.32
CA ARG A 120 1.51 -16.33 -2.38
C ARG A 120 1.69 -14.83 -2.13
N THR A 121 0.64 -14.11 -1.73
CA THR A 121 0.74 -12.69 -1.35
C THR A 121 1.76 -12.49 -0.24
N THR A 122 1.72 -13.29 0.83
CA THR A 122 2.68 -13.22 1.93
C THR A 122 4.12 -13.43 1.44
N PHE A 123 4.36 -14.49 0.68
CA PHE A 123 5.70 -14.85 0.22
C PHE A 123 6.18 -14.03 -1.00
N SER A 124 5.30 -13.27 -1.64
CA SER A 124 5.70 -12.30 -2.67
C SER A 124 6.33 -11.03 -2.08
N PHE A 125 6.13 -10.78 -0.77
CA PHE A 125 6.72 -9.60 -0.14
C PHE A 125 8.25 -9.69 -0.11
N ARG A 126 8.89 -8.71 -0.75
CA ARG A 126 10.34 -8.65 -0.86
C ARG A 126 10.88 -7.21 -0.79
N ARG A 127 12.15 -7.10 -0.52
CA ARG A 127 12.88 -5.83 -0.67
C ARG A 127 13.11 -5.55 -2.15
N LEU A 128 13.00 -4.28 -2.52
CA LEU A 128 13.39 -3.84 -3.86
C LEU A 128 14.91 -3.80 -3.99
N GLY A 129 15.41 -4.30 -5.11
CA GLY A 129 16.81 -4.16 -5.49
C GLY A 129 17.19 -2.71 -5.78
N GLN A 130 18.49 -2.43 -5.92
CA GLN A 130 18.98 -1.08 -6.19
C GLN A 130 18.48 -0.54 -7.54
N ALA A 131 18.50 -1.37 -8.58
CA ALA A 131 17.99 -1.02 -9.89
C ALA A 131 16.50 -0.64 -9.85
N GLU A 132 15.67 -1.47 -9.21
CA GLU A 132 14.23 -1.19 -9.08
C GLU A 132 13.95 0.12 -8.33
N ARG A 133 14.74 0.41 -7.28
CA ARG A 133 14.62 1.67 -6.53
C ARG A 133 14.96 2.90 -7.35
N SER A 134 15.89 2.79 -8.29
CA SER A 134 16.27 3.91 -9.17
C SER A 134 15.14 4.32 -10.13
N TRP A 135 14.26 3.39 -10.50
CA TRP A 135 13.09 3.64 -11.34
C TRP A 135 11.91 4.22 -10.57
N LEU A 136 11.81 3.94 -9.26
CA LEU A 136 10.74 4.42 -8.39
C LEU A 136 11.09 5.80 -7.82
N LYS A 137 11.17 6.80 -8.69
CA LYS A 137 11.34 8.19 -8.26
C LYS A 137 10.01 8.71 -7.71
N PRO A 138 9.98 9.22 -6.46
CA PRO A 138 8.76 9.86 -5.95
C PRO A 138 8.47 11.10 -6.77
N LEU A 139 7.22 11.25 -7.18
CA LEU A 139 6.75 12.45 -7.83
C LEU A 139 6.90 13.64 -6.87
N ARG A 140 7.50 14.72 -7.33
CA ARG A 140 7.72 15.93 -6.54
C ARG A 140 7.03 17.12 -7.19
N LEU A 141 6.41 17.95 -6.37
CA LEU A 141 5.92 19.24 -6.82
C LEU A 141 7.10 20.14 -7.15
N ARG A 142 7.04 20.78 -8.33
CA ARG A 142 7.98 21.81 -8.77
C ARG A 142 7.21 23.05 -9.21
N LEU A 143 7.84 24.19 -9.13
CA LEU A 143 7.33 25.43 -9.70
C LEU A 143 8.02 25.68 -11.03
N VAL A 144 7.21 25.94 -12.05
CA VAL A 144 7.67 26.38 -13.37
C VAL A 144 7.14 27.81 -13.63
N ARG A 145 7.95 28.66 -14.25
CA ARG A 145 7.48 29.98 -14.69
C ARG A 145 6.77 29.81 -16.02
N PHE A 146 5.55 30.33 -16.13
CA PHE A 146 4.79 30.35 -17.37
C PHE A 146 5.36 31.41 -18.30
N GLY A 147 5.89 31.00 -19.46
CA GLY A 147 6.52 31.89 -20.45
C GLY A 147 5.51 32.44 -21.48
N PRO A 148 5.93 33.41 -22.30
CA PRO A 148 5.05 33.99 -23.34
C PRO A 148 4.57 32.99 -24.41
N GLY A 149 5.35 31.93 -24.67
CA GLY A 149 5.03 30.88 -25.64
C GLY A 149 4.45 29.61 -25.03
N ASP A 150 4.22 29.57 -23.70
CA ASP A 150 3.70 28.39 -23.04
C ASP A 150 2.18 28.28 -23.18
N SER A 151 1.70 27.05 -23.18
CA SER A 151 0.28 26.73 -23.01
C SER A 151 0.08 25.75 -21.85
N VAL A 152 -1.12 25.77 -21.27
CA VAL A 152 -1.52 24.83 -20.22
C VAL A 152 -1.40 23.39 -20.73
N GLU A 153 -1.76 23.15 -21.96
CA GLU A 153 -1.71 21.85 -22.63
C GLU A 153 -0.28 21.34 -22.79
N ALA A 154 0.63 22.23 -23.22
CA ALA A 154 2.05 21.90 -23.39
C ALA A 154 2.73 21.59 -22.05
N LEU A 155 2.42 22.33 -20.98
CA LEU A 155 2.95 22.07 -19.65
C LEU A 155 2.33 20.79 -19.05
N ALA A 156 1.04 20.58 -19.24
CA ALA A 156 0.32 19.39 -18.81
C ALA A 156 0.86 18.11 -19.48
N ALA A 157 1.18 18.17 -20.77
CA ALA A 157 1.73 17.04 -21.51
C ALA A 157 3.03 16.48 -20.87
N LYS A 158 3.82 17.35 -20.24
CA LYS A 158 5.07 16.98 -19.55
C LYS A 158 4.86 16.28 -18.20
N LEU A 159 3.63 16.24 -17.66
CA LEU A 159 3.36 15.55 -16.40
C LEU A 159 3.61 14.04 -16.56
N PRO A 160 4.34 13.41 -15.63
CA PRO A 160 4.59 11.98 -15.59
C PRO A 160 3.38 11.22 -15.03
N LEU A 161 2.21 11.49 -15.59
CA LEU A 161 0.92 10.94 -15.18
C LEU A 161 0.23 10.31 -16.38
N GLU A 162 -0.53 9.25 -16.15
CA GLU A 162 -1.38 8.64 -17.17
C GLU A 162 -2.78 9.27 -17.14
N GLY A 163 -3.30 9.64 -18.31
CA GLY A 163 -4.64 10.18 -18.52
C GLY A 163 -4.93 11.53 -17.85
N TYR A 164 -5.89 12.24 -18.37
CA TYR A 164 -6.45 13.49 -17.85
C TYR A 164 -5.41 14.56 -17.47
N LYS A 165 -4.26 14.61 -18.14
CA LYS A 165 -3.12 15.47 -17.78
C LYS A 165 -3.49 16.94 -17.68
N VAL A 166 -4.27 17.47 -18.63
CA VAL A 166 -4.71 18.87 -18.65
C VAL A 166 -5.62 19.18 -17.45
N ALA A 167 -6.63 18.33 -17.20
CA ALA A 167 -7.53 18.52 -16.07
C ALA A 167 -6.78 18.48 -14.73
N ARG A 168 -5.87 17.53 -14.58
CA ARG A 168 -5.01 17.41 -13.38
C ARG A 168 -4.10 18.61 -13.20
N PHE A 169 -3.48 19.11 -14.27
CA PHE A 169 -2.65 20.31 -14.22
C PHE A 169 -3.48 21.55 -13.83
N ARG A 170 -4.67 21.73 -14.41
CA ARG A 170 -5.59 22.80 -14.06
C ARG A 170 -6.01 22.74 -12.60
N THR A 171 -6.46 21.58 -12.11
CA THR A 171 -6.81 21.38 -10.69
C THR A 171 -5.64 21.68 -9.75
N LEU A 172 -4.43 21.22 -10.09
CA LEU A 172 -3.23 21.48 -9.28
C LEU A 172 -2.92 22.97 -9.10
N ASN A 173 -3.30 23.77 -10.10
CA ASN A 173 -3.05 25.21 -10.16
C ASN A 173 -4.29 26.08 -9.87
N GLY A 174 -5.43 25.48 -9.54
CA GLY A 174 -6.67 26.21 -9.31
C GLY A 174 -7.20 26.91 -10.55
N LEU A 175 -6.92 26.39 -11.74
CA LEU A 175 -7.34 26.95 -13.02
C LEU A 175 -8.69 26.36 -13.46
N GLY A 176 -9.61 27.23 -13.85
CA GLY A 176 -10.85 26.85 -14.49
C GLY A 176 -10.64 26.32 -15.93
N PRO A 177 -11.70 25.76 -16.57
CA PRO A 177 -11.58 25.13 -17.88
C PRO A 177 -11.01 26.06 -18.98
N ASN A 178 -11.34 27.35 -18.91
CA ASN A 178 -10.99 28.36 -19.91
C ASN A 178 -9.91 29.34 -19.43
N ASP A 179 -9.37 29.17 -18.21
CA ASP A 179 -8.39 30.09 -17.68
C ASP A 179 -7.09 30.05 -18.48
N ARG A 180 -6.56 31.23 -18.77
CA ARG A 180 -5.27 31.41 -19.44
C ARG A 180 -4.31 32.12 -18.50
N PRO A 181 -3.31 31.40 -17.97
CA PRO A 181 -2.31 31.99 -17.10
C PRO A 181 -1.54 33.12 -17.81
N ARG A 182 -1.22 34.18 -17.09
CA ARG A 182 -0.41 35.28 -17.63
C ARG A 182 1.08 34.89 -17.63
N PRO A 183 1.86 35.30 -18.64
CA PRO A 183 3.30 35.15 -18.61
C PRO A 183 3.92 35.71 -17.33
N GLY A 184 4.92 35.02 -16.77
CA GLY A 184 5.61 35.41 -15.54
C GLY A 184 5.10 34.75 -14.27
N ILE A 185 3.85 34.25 -14.20
CA ILE A 185 3.37 33.55 -13.01
C ILE A 185 4.07 32.21 -12.79
N ARG A 186 4.09 31.75 -11.54
CA ARG A 186 4.58 30.42 -11.21
C ARG A 186 3.44 29.42 -11.13
N LEU A 187 3.57 28.33 -11.87
CA LEU A 187 2.63 27.24 -11.86
C LEU A 187 3.27 25.99 -11.24
N LYS A 188 2.45 25.21 -10.54
CA LYS A 188 2.86 23.91 -9.98
C LYS A 188 2.88 22.87 -11.09
N THR A 189 3.94 22.09 -11.12
CA THR A 189 4.05 20.89 -11.95
C THR A 189 4.49 19.71 -11.09
N VAL A 190 4.48 18.52 -11.66
CA VAL A 190 4.97 17.28 -11.04
C VAL A 190 6.07 16.70 -11.91
N ALA A 191 7.20 16.35 -11.28
CA ALA A 191 8.36 15.73 -11.92
C ALA A 191 8.96 14.64 -11.02
#